data_8344adddc6ad324445f0f04ba33deaf1
#
_entry.id   8344adddc6ad324445f0f04ba33deaf1
#
_cell.length_a   1.000
_cell.length_b   1.000
_cell.length_c   1.000
_cell.angle_alpha   90.00
_cell.angle_beta   90.00
_cell.angle_gamma   90.00
#
_symmetry.space_group_name_H-M   'P 1'
#
loop_
_entity.id
_entity.type
_entity.pdbx_description
1 polymer ?
#
loop_
_entity_poly.entity_id
_entity_poly.type
_entity_poly.pdbx_seq_one_letter_code
_entity_poly.pdbx_strand_id
1 'polypeptide(L)'
;MGRWVPDSQGRLIAAALELFVERGFDQTTVADIAARAGVTQRTFYRQFTDKREVLFWGQERLTATLVAALEAVPENVTPLAAVVEAIAAAGAFFEDETAGPRMRNQVITANAELRERELLKMAMLADALTQTLGARGVAPATAELAARTAIAVFEVAFTRWIHETPARQFAQVVDEVYLELEALTSTVDAGSH
;
A
#
# COMPACT_ATOMS: atom_id res chain seq x y z
N MET A 1 12.84 27.42 25.90
CA MET A 1 11.56 26.75 25.70
C MET A 1 11.57 26.17 24.31
N GLY A 2 11.84 24.86 24.19
CA GLY A 2 11.81 24.15 22.91
C GLY A 2 10.36 24.06 22.43
N ARG A 3 10.04 24.77 21.36
CA ARG A 3 8.75 24.69 20.68
C ARG A 3 8.62 23.27 20.11
N TRP A 4 7.87 22.42 20.80
CA TRP A 4 7.49 21.11 20.30
C TRP A 4 6.63 21.33 19.05
N VAL A 5 7.20 21.07 17.87
CA VAL A 5 6.47 21.14 16.61
C VAL A 5 5.91 19.73 16.40
N PRO A 6 4.59 19.54 16.49
CA PRO A 6 3.98 18.25 16.21
C PRO A 6 4.35 17.81 14.79
N ASP A 7 4.50 16.50 14.61
CA ASP A 7 4.67 15.87 13.30
C ASP A 7 5.95 16.19 12.52
N SER A 8 7.10 16.02 13.18
CA SER A 8 8.40 16.05 12.48
C SER A 8 8.53 14.90 11.47
N GLN A 9 7.79 13.82 11.65
CA GLN A 9 7.81 12.63 10.81
C GLN A 9 7.07 12.88 9.49
N GLY A 10 5.85 13.39 9.53
CA GLY A 10 5.10 13.74 8.32
C GLY A 10 5.82 14.80 7.49
N ARG A 11 6.44 15.80 8.13
CA ARG A 11 7.26 16.80 7.43
C ARG A 11 8.48 16.18 6.74
N LEU A 12 9.14 15.21 7.38
CA LEU A 12 10.25 14.49 6.77
C LEU A 12 9.81 13.66 5.57
N ILE A 13 8.64 12.99 5.66
CA ILE A 13 8.07 12.21 4.57
C ILE A 13 7.71 13.12 3.39
N ALA A 14 6.97 14.21 3.64
CA ALA A 14 6.59 15.17 2.61
C ALA A 14 7.83 15.76 1.91
N ALA A 15 8.80 16.25 2.69
CA ALA A 15 10.05 16.81 2.17
C ALA A 15 10.86 15.81 1.34
N ALA A 16 10.90 14.54 1.76
CA ALA A 16 11.60 13.49 1.03
C ALA A 16 10.92 13.19 -0.30
N LEU A 17 9.59 13.02 -0.32
CA LEU A 17 8.83 12.76 -1.54
C LEU A 17 8.98 13.90 -2.56
N GLU A 18 8.86 15.15 -2.12
CA GLU A 18 9.08 16.32 -2.96
C GLU A 18 10.47 16.31 -3.60
N LEU A 19 11.52 16.12 -2.78
CA LEU A 19 12.90 16.11 -3.26
C LEU A 19 13.21 14.92 -4.18
N PHE A 20 12.65 13.75 -3.90
CA PHE A 20 12.80 12.58 -4.76
C PHE A 20 12.17 12.79 -6.14
N VAL A 21 11.02 13.48 -6.20
CA VAL A 21 10.38 13.84 -7.47
C VAL A 21 11.15 14.96 -8.18
N GLU A 22 11.62 16.00 -7.45
CA GLU A 22 12.32 17.16 -8.02
C GLU A 22 13.71 16.80 -8.59
N ARG A 23 14.48 15.97 -7.88
CA ARG A 23 15.91 15.74 -8.14
C ARG A 23 16.27 14.29 -8.43
N GLY A 24 15.34 13.38 -8.21
CA GLY A 24 15.57 11.95 -8.23
C GLY A 24 16.02 11.41 -6.88
N PHE A 25 15.75 10.11 -6.68
CA PHE A 25 16.08 9.42 -5.44
C PHE A 25 17.58 9.43 -5.12
N ASP A 26 18.43 9.13 -6.12
CA ASP A 26 19.88 8.99 -5.91
C ASP A 26 20.54 10.31 -5.53
N GLN A 27 20.13 11.41 -6.14
CA GLN A 27 20.71 12.74 -5.92
C GLN A 27 20.24 13.43 -4.63
N THR A 28 19.24 12.87 -3.97
CA THR A 28 18.70 13.43 -2.73
C THR A 28 19.43 12.85 -1.51
N THR A 29 19.95 13.71 -0.64
CA THR A 29 20.62 13.32 0.60
C THR A 29 19.72 13.47 1.83
N VAL A 30 20.07 12.77 2.93
CA VAL A 30 19.40 12.97 4.23
C VAL A 30 19.56 14.41 4.73
N ALA A 31 20.67 15.08 4.41
CA ALA A 31 20.90 16.48 4.74
C ALA A 31 19.85 17.39 4.05
N ASP A 32 19.60 17.15 2.75
CA ASP A 32 18.61 17.92 1.99
C ASP A 32 17.21 17.73 2.56
N ILE A 33 16.84 16.47 2.86
CA ILE A 33 15.53 16.12 3.44
C ILE A 33 15.35 16.82 4.80
N ALA A 34 16.34 16.72 5.69
CA ALA A 34 16.28 17.35 7.00
C ALA A 34 16.18 18.87 6.91
N ALA A 35 16.95 19.51 6.02
CA ALA A 35 16.91 20.92 5.77
C ALA A 35 15.54 21.38 5.24
N ARG A 36 14.98 20.70 4.24
CA ARG A 36 13.65 20.96 3.68
C ARG A 36 12.54 20.81 4.73
N ALA A 37 12.63 19.79 5.59
CA ALA A 37 11.68 19.55 6.68
C ALA A 37 11.83 20.51 7.86
N GLY A 38 12.87 21.36 7.89
CA GLY A 38 13.15 22.26 9.00
C GLY A 38 13.57 21.54 10.29
N VAL A 39 14.30 20.43 10.16
CA VAL A 39 14.83 19.64 11.29
C VAL A 39 16.31 19.34 11.10
N THR A 40 16.95 18.72 12.12
CA THR A 40 18.34 18.28 12.02
C THR A 40 18.44 16.85 11.44
N GLN A 41 19.60 16.49 10.85
CA GLN A 41 19.88 15.11 10.44
C GLN A 41 19.76 14.12 11.62
N ARG A 42 20.12 14.54 12.84
CA ARG A 42 19.92 13.73 14.06
C ARG A 42 18.44 13.42 14.27
N THR A 43 17.55 14.36 13.98
CA THR A 43 16.08 14.15 14.06
C THR A 43 15.62 13.16 13.01
N PHE A 44 16.18 13.21 11.80
CA PHE A 44 15.94 12.23 10.76
C PHE A 44 16.32 10.81 11.21
N TYR A 45 17.60 10.61 11.62
CA TYR A 45 18.11 9.29 12.03
C TYR A 45 17.47 8.72 13.30
N ARG A 46 16.77 9.54 14.08
CA ARG A 46 15.94 9.05 15.19
C ARG A 46 14.68 8.35 14.68
N GLN A 47 14.19 8.67 13.49
CA GLN A 47 12.92 8.18 12.94
C GLN A 47 13.10 7.19 11.79
N PHE A 48 14.15 7.33 11.01
CA PHE A 48 14.45 6.52 9.84
C PHE A 48 15.90 6.10 9.84
N THR A 49 16.19 4.85 9.49
CA THR A 49 17.56 4.32 9.38
C THR A 49 18.27 4.85 8.14
N ASP A 50 17.55 5.04 7.04
CA ASP A 50 18.04 5.63 5.80
C ASP A 50 16.93 6.32 5.01
N LYS A 51 17.26 6.95 3.87
CA LYS A 51 16.28 7.68 3.06
C LYS A 51 15.25 6.77 2.37
N ARG A 52 15.55 5.47 2.18
CA ARG A 52 14.62 4.48 1.61
C ARG A 52 13.47 4.19 2.57
N GLU A 53 13.76 4.13 3.88
CA GLU A 53 12.76 3.86 4.90
C GLU A 53 11.61 4.87 4.89
N VAL A 54 11.86 6.09 4.44
CA VAL A 54 10.81 7.11 4.30
C VAL A 54 9.71 6.67 3.33
N LEU A 55 10.07 6.00 2.22
CA LEU A 55 9.13 5.51 1.21
C LEU A 55 8.31 4.31 1.71
N PHE A 56 8.85 3.54 2.65
CA PHE A 56 8.23 2.32 3.17
C PHE A 56 7.66 2.49 4.58
N TRP A 57 7.72 3.71 5.08
CA TRP A 57 7.07 4.05 6.35
C TRP A 57 5.56 3.86 6.22
N GLY A 58 4.93 3.34 7.25
CA GLY A 58 3.49 3.04 7.21
C GLY A 58 3.16 1.63 6.71
N GLN A 59 4.12 0.89 6.15
CA GLN A 59 3.88 -0.49 5.70
C GLN A 59 3.37 -1.40 6.84
N GLU A 60 3.98 -1.32 8.02
CA GLU A 60 3.53 -2.09 9.17
C GLU A 60 2.12 -1.69 9.61
N ARG A 61 1.82 -0.39 9.56
CA ARG A 61 0.47 0.13 9.87
C ARG A 61 -0.54 -0.34 8.84
N LEU A 62 -0.20 -0.31 7.54
CA LEU A 62 -1.05 -0.85 6.49
C LEU A 62 -1.33 -2.33 6.70
N THR A 63 -0.29 -3.14 6.96
CA THR A 63 -0.43 -4.57 7.25
C THR A 63 -1.34 -4.81 8.45
N ALA A 64 -1.13 -4.10 9.55
CA ALA A 64 -1.97 -4.23 10.74
C ALA A 64 -3.43 -3.83 10.46
N THR A 65 -3.65 -2.76 9.67
CA THR A 65 -5.00 -2.31 9.27
C THR A 65 -5.70 -3.38 8.43
N LEU A 66 -5.01 -3.97 7.45
CA LEU A 66 -5.56 -5.01 6.60
C LEU A 66 -5.85 -6.31 7.37
N VAL A 67 -4.96 -6.72 8.26
CA VAL A 67 -5.17 -7.88 9.13
C VAL A 67 -6.40 -7.66 10.01
N ALA A 68 -6.51 -6.53 10.69
CA ALA A 68 -7.66 -6.21 11.54
C ALA A 68 -8.95 -6.12 10.74
N ALA A 69 -8.93 -5.55 9.54
CA ALA A 69 -10.08 -5.51 8.66
C ALA A 69 -10.51 -6.93 8.23
N LEU A 70 -9.55 -7.80 7.86
CA LEU A 70 -9.83 -9.19 7.50
C LEU A 70 -10.39 -10.01 8.66
N GLU A 71 -9.90 -9.80 9.88
CA GLU A 71 -10.43 -10.43 11.08
C GLU A 71 -11.88 -10.03 11.36
N ALA A 72 -12.29 -8.82 10.97
CA ALA A 72 -13.64 -8.30 11.16
C ALA A 72 -14.65 -8.78 10.10
N VAL A 73 -14.17 -9.32 8.96
CA VAL A 73 -15.08 -9.84 7.90
C VAL A 73 -15.80 -11.10 8.41
N PRO A 74 -17.11 -11.25 8.16
CA PRO A 74 -17.88 -12.44 8.56
C PRO A 74 -17.29 -13.75 8.01
N GLU A 75 -17.39 -14.85 8.77
CA GLU A 75 -16.81 -16.15 8.39
C GLU A 75 -17.49 -16.82 7.18
N ASN A 76 -18.71 -16.42 6.86
CA ASN A 76 -19.45 -16.94 5.71
C ASN A 76 -19.05 -16.34 4.36
N VAL A 77 -18.12 -15.37 4.35
CA VAL A 77 -17.57 -14.77 3.13
C VAL A 77 -16.45 -15.67 2.59
N THR A 78 -16.40 -15.84 1.27
CA THR A 78 -15.33 -16.65 0.64
C THR A 78 -13.94 -16.05 0.90
N PRO A 79 -12.87 -16.86 0.98
CA PRO A 79 -11.54 -16.37 1.35
C PRO A 79 -11.03 -15.21 0.50
N LEU A 80 -11.20 -15.26 -0.83
CA LEU A 80 -10.78 -14.19 -1.73
C LEU A 80 -11.61 -12.92 -1.51
N ALA A 81 -12.95 -13.04 -1.47
CA ALA A 81 -13.83 -11.90 -1.23
C ALA A 81 -13.55 -11.24 0.12
N ALA A 82 -13.25 -12.04 1.16
CA ALA A 82 -12.92 -11.52 2.48
C ALA A 82 -11.65 -10.64 2.47
N VAL A 83 -10.60 -11.06 1.74
CA VAL A 83 -9.38 -10.23 1.63
C VAL A 83 -9.66 -8.99 0.80
N VAL A 84 -10.41 -9.08 -0.29
CA VAL A 84 -10.79 -7.92 -1.12
C VAL A 84 -11.62 -6.92 -0.32
N GLU A 85 -12.58 -7.38 0.48
CA GLU A 85 -13.38 -6.53 1.38
C GLU A 85 -12.48 -5.82 2.42
N ALA A 86 -11.51 -6.53 2.99
CA ALA A 86 -10.53 -5.95 3.90
C ALA A 86 -9.65 -4.88 3.21
N ILE A 87 -9.25 -5.09 1.95
CA ILE A 87 -8.51 -4.11 1.15
C ILE A 87 -9.36 -2.86 0.89
N ALA A 88 -10.63 -3.03 0.50
CA ALA A 88 -11.55 -1.92 0.28
C ALA A 88 -11.77 -1.11 1.57
N ALA A 89 -11.98 -1.78 2.70
CA ALA A 89 -12.15 -1.14 4.01
C ALA A 89 -10.89 -0.37 4.47
N ALA A 90 -9.70 -0.84 4.09
CA ALA A 90 -8.44 -0.15 4.39
C ALA A 90 -8.17 1.07 3.46
N GLY A 91 -9.05 1.35 2.51
CA GLY A 91 -8.91 2.46 1.55
C GLY A 91 -8.71 3.81 2.20
N ALA A 92 -9.37 4.07 3.32
CA ALA A 92 -9.19 5.30 4.11
C ALA A 92 -7.72 5.56 4.52
N PHE A 93 -6.89 4.53 4.56
CA PHE A 93 -5.45 4.66 4.82
C PHE A 93 -4.74 5.56 3.79
N PHE A 94 -5.26 5.61 2.55
CA PHE A 94 -4.66 6.34 1.44
C PHE A 94 -5.35 7.66 1.13
N GLU A 95 -6.60 7.86 1.57
CA GLU A 95 -7.47 8.96 1.12
C GLU A 95 -7.14 10.31 1.75
N ASP A 96 -6.55 10.33 2.94
CA ASP A 96 -6.21 11.58 3.65
C ASP A 96 -5.13 12.41 2.94
N GLU A 97 -4.30 11.79 2.07
CA GLU A 97 -3.20 12.45 1.34
C GLU A 97 -2.98 11.86 -0.06
N THR A 98 -3.86 12.11 -1.02
CA THR A 98 -3.74 11.54 -2.39
C THR A 98 -2.45 11.92 -3.14
N ALA A 99 -1.81 13.03 -2.81
CA ALA A 99 -0.54 13.44 -3.43
C ALA A 99 0.63 12.54 -3.01
N GLY A 100 0.69 12.13 -1.75
CA GLY A 100 1.74 11.27 -1.21
C GLY A 100 1.85 9.92 -1.92
N PRO A 101 0.79 9.13 -2.05
CA PRO A 101 0.78 7.86 -2.80
C PRO A 101 1.22 8.00 -4.26
N ARG A 102 0.82 9.05 -4.96
CA ARG A 102 1.24 9.31 -6.35
C ARG A 102 2.74 9.58 -6.46
N MET A 103 3.25 10.50 -5.64
CA MET A 103 4.69 10.83 -5.61
C MET A 103 5.52 9.59 -5.23
N ARG A 104 5.09 8.85 -4.20
CA ARG A 104 5.74 7.60 -3.79
C ARG A 104 5.82 6.60 -4.94
N ASN A 105 4.71 6.33 -5.62
CA ASN A 105 4.67 5.41 -6.75
C ASN A 105 5.60 5.86 -7.89
N GLN A 106 5.60 7.15 -8.23
CA GLN A 106 6.50 7.72 -9.25
C GLN A 106 7.96 7.44 -8.91
N VAL A 107 8.38 7.66 -7.66
CA VAL A 107 9.76 7.44 -7.21
C VAL A 107 10.13 5.95 -7.23
N ILE A 108 9.26 5.08 -6.74
CA ILE A 108 9.49 3.63 -6.70
C ILE A 108 9.59 3.06 -8.11
N THR A 109 8.68 3.41 -9.00
CA THR A 109 8.67 2.88 -10.39
C THR A 109 9.85 3.35 -11.22
N ALA A 110 10.43 4.50 -10.90
CA ALA A 110 11.62 5.04 -11.57
C ALA A 110 12.94 4.38 -11.12
N ASN A 111 12.95 3.61 -10.00
CA ASN A 111 14.16 3.06 -9.42
C ASN A 111 14.05 1.53 -9.23
N ALA A 112 14.97 0.76 -9.85
CA ALA A 112 14.92 -0.70 -9.83
C ALA A 112 15.05 -1.28 -8.41
N GLU A 113 15.98 -0.76 -7.59
CA GLU A 113 16.20 -1.22 -6.21
C GLU A 113 14.98 -0.98 -5.32
N LEU A 114 14.30 0.16 -5.52
CA LEU A 114 13.07 0.45 -4.79
C LEU A 114 11.90 -0.45 -5.23
N ARG A 115 11.82 -0.79 -6.52
CA ARG A 115 10.83 -1.76 -7.02
C ARG A 115 11.02 -3.16 -6.44
N GLU A 116 12.27 -3.63 -6.36
CA GLU A 116 12.56 -4.93 -5.73
C GLU A 116 12.10 -4.94 -4.26
N ARG A 117 12.37 -3.86 -3.55
CA ARG A 117 11.93 -3.72 -2.16
C ARG A 117 10.40 -3.66 -2.04
N GLU A 118 9.71 -2.98 -2.94
CA GLU A 118 8.24 -2.96 -2.99
C GLU A 118 7.67 -4.36 -3.20
N LEU A 119 8.21 -5.13 -4.15
CA LEU A 119 7.79 -6.51 -4.38
C LEU A 119 7.96 -7.38 -3.13
N LEU A 120 9.09 -7.23 -2.42
CA LEU A 120 9.29 -7.94 -1.15
C LEU A 120 8.25 -7.56 -0.11
N LYS A 121 7.91 -6.27 0.00
CA LYS A 121 6.89 -5.78 0.93
C LYS A 121 5.49 -6.31 0.59
N MET A 122 5.14 -6.39 -0.70
CA MET A 122 3.88 -6.99 -1.15
C MET A 122 3.83 -8.49 -0.85
N ALA A 123 4.95 -9.21 -1.03
CA ALA A 123 5.03 -10.61 -0.64
C ALA A 123 4.81 -10.81 0.87
N MET A 124 5.47 -9.99 1.72
CA MET A 124 5.27 -10.04 3.16
C MET A 124 3.81 -9.74 3.58
N LEU A 125 3.16 -8.82 2.89
CA LEU A 125 1.75 -8.52 3.12
C LEU A 125 0.86 -9.71 2.75
N ALA A 126 1.11 -10.36 1.60
CA ALA A 126 0.41 -11.59 1.21
C ALA A 126 0.59 -12.70 2.25
N ASP A 127 1.80 -12.86 2.80
CA ASP A 127 2.07 -13.86 3.84
C ASP A 127 1.30 -13.58 5.14
N ALA A 128 1.20 -12.31 5.57
CA ALA A 128 0.40 -11.92 6.74
C ALA A 128 -1.09 -12.21 6.54
N LEU A 129 -1.65 -11.88 5.35
CA LEU A 129 -3.04 -12.18 5.02
C LEU A 129 -3.30 -13.69 4.92
N THR A 130 -2.34 -14.47 4.38
CA THR A 130 -2.39 -15.93 4.35
C THR A 130 -2.49 -16.52 5.76
N GLN A 131 -1.65 -16.04 6.70
CA GLN A 131 -1.67 -16.46 8.09
C GLN A 131 -3.01 -16.12 8.77
N THR A 132 -3.55 -14.94 8.50
CA THR A 132 -4.86 -14.52 9.04
C THR A 132 -6.00 -15.40 8.52
N LEU A 133 -6.02 -15.71 7.22
CA LEU A 133 -6.97 -16.67 6.65
C LEU A 133 -6.82 -18.07 7.25
N GLY A 134 -5.59 -18.53 7.46
CA GLY A 134 -5.31 -19.81 8.12
C GLY A 134 -5.85 -19.86 9.56
N ALA A 135 -5.70 -18.77 10.31
CA ALA A 135 -6.28 -18.64 11.66
C ALA A 135 -7.81 -18.69 11.66
N ARG A 136 -8.45 -18.29 10.55
CA ARG A 136 -9.91 -18.39 10.31
C ARG A 136 -10.34 -19.79 9.82
N GLY A 137 -9.43 -20.76 9.77
CA GLY A 137 -9.73 -22.15 9.37
C GLY A 137 -9.68 -22.41 7.87
N VAL A 138 -9.20 -21.48 7.05
CA VAL A 138 -9.03 -21.67 5.61
C VAL A 138 -7.85 -22.61 5.35
N ALA A 139 -8.03 -23.61 4.45
CA ALA A 139 -6.97 -24.54 4.09
C ALA A 139 -5.73 -23.79 3.52
N PRO A 140 -4.50 -24.23 3.84
CA PRO A 140 -3.27 -23.47 3.54
C PRO A 140 -3.13 -23.07 2.06
N ALA A 141 -3.35 -23.99 1.14
CA ALA A 141 -3.24 -23.70 -0.31
C ALA A 141 -4.30 -22.69 -0.79
N THR A 142 -5.52 -22.78 -0.25
CA THR A 142 -6.61 -21.82 -0.54
C THR A 142 -6.31 -20.44 0.06
N ALA A 143 -5.79 -20.41 1.28
CA ALA A 143 -5.42 -19.16 1.95
C ALA A 143 -4.31 -18.43 1.18
N GLU A 144 -3.26 -19.15 0.78
CA GLU A 144 -2.16 -18.56 -0.01
C GLU A 144 -2.66 -18.05 -1.37
N LEU A 145 -3.44 -18.85 -2.10
CA LEU A 145 -3.96 -18.43 -3.39
C LEU A 145 -4.86 -17.19 -3.27
N ALA A 146 -5.77 -17.18 -2.29
CA ALA A 146 -6.67 -16.05 -2.06
C ALA A 146 -5.90 -14.77 -1.71
N ALA A 147 -4.93 -14.85 -0.79
CA ALA A 147 -4.13 -13.69 -0.38
C ALA A 147 -3.31 -13.13 -1.56
N ARG A 148 -2.60 -13.97 -2.31
CA ARG A 148 -1.79 -13.54 -3.46
C ARG A 148 -2.64 -12.95 -4.59
N THR A 149 -3.80 -13.55 -4.86
CA THR A 149 -4.75 -13.02 -5.85
C THR A 149 -5.30 -11.66 -5.41
N ALA A 150 -5.66 -11.51 -4.15
CA ALA A 150 -6.14 -10.23 -3.61
C ALA A 150 -5.05 -9.14 -3.65
N ILE A 151 -3.77 -9.48 -3.46
CA ILE A 151 -2.67 -8.52 -3.65
C ILE A 151 -2.58 -8.06 -5.11
N ALA A 152 -2.81 -8.96 -6.10
CA ALA A 152 -2.87 -8.54 -7.50
C ALA A 152 -4.04 -7.57 -7.75
N VAL A 153 -5.21 -7.80 -7.16
CA VAL A 153 -6.34 -6.85 -7.20
C VAL A 153 -5.94 -5.50 -6.59
N PHE A 154 -5.29 -5.51 -5.41
CA PHE A 154 -4.79 -4.30 -4.76
C PHE A 154 -3.84 -3.51 -5.66
N GLU A 155 -2.84 -4.15 -6.25
CA GLU A 155 -1.82 -3.49 -7.09
C GLU A 155 -2.45 -2.85 -8.34
N VAL A 156 -3.38 -3.54 -9.00
CA VAL A 156 -4.11 -3.00 -10.16
C VAL A 156 -5.01 -1.84 -9.74
N ALA A 157 -5.80 -2.02 -8.67
CA ALA A 157 -6.69 -0.99 -8.15
C ALA A 157 -5.92 0.25 -7.70
N PHE A 158 -4.81 0.08 -6.97
CA PHE A 158 -3.97 1.18 -6.52
C PHE A 158 -3.36 1.96 -7.69
N THR A 159 -2.84 1.26 -8.70
CA THR A 159 -2.29 1.89 -9.91
C THR A 159 -3.36 2.68 -10.67
N ARG A 160 -4.57 2.16 -10.81
CA ARG A 160 -5.69 2.90 -11.43
C ARG A 160 -6.04 4.13 -10.60
N TRP A 161 -6.26 3.94 -9.31
CA TRP A 161 -6.70 4.99 -8.40
C TRP A 161 -5.75 6.20 -8.35
N ILE A 162 -4.44 5.97 -8.30
CA ILE A 162 -3.46 7.07 -8.30
C ILE A 162 -3.40 7.85 -9.61
N HIS A 163 -3.90 7.29 -10.72
CA HIS A 163 -3.91 7.95 -12.05
C HIS A 163 -5.28 8.54 -12.41
N GLU A 164 -6.34 8.21 -11.68
CA GLU A 164 -7.68 8.72 -11.97
C GLU A 164 -7.86 10.19 -11.57
N THR A 165 -8.62 10.91 -12.41
CA THR A 165 -9.05 12.30 -12.18
C THR A 165 -10.48 12.43 -12.72
N PRO A 166 -11.48 12.82 -11.94
CA PRO A 166 -11.42 13.24 -10.52
C PRO A 166 -11.12 12.08 -9.55
N ALA A 167 -10.66 12.43 -8.34
CA ALA A 167 -10.38 11.44 -7.30
C ALA A 167 -11.64 10.66 -6.92
N ARG A 168 -11.57 9.34 -7.04
CA ARG A 168 -12.60 8.40 -6.59
C ARG A 168 -12.19 7.77 -5.27
N GLN A 169 -13.13 7.19 -4.55
CA GLN A 169 -12.81 6.39 -3.37
C GLN A 169 -12.04 5.13 -3.79
N PHE A 170 -10.97 4.82 -3.09
CA PHE A 170 -10.15 3.64 -3.40
C PHE A 170 -10.97 2.35 -3.38
N ALA A 171 -11.89 2.22 -2.40
CA ALA A 171 -12.79 1.08 -2.30
C ALA A 171 -13.59 0.80 -3.58
N GLN A 172 -14.10 1.84 -4.24
CA GLN A 172 -14.85 1.70 -5.50
C GLN A 172 -13.98 1.11 -6.62
N VAL A 173 -12.71 1.53 -6.69
CA VAL A 173 -11.78 1.00 -7.69
C VAL A 173 -11.40 -0.45 -7.38
N VAL A 174 -11.27 -0.82 -6.10
CA VAL A 174 -11.05 -2.21 -5.67
C VAL A 174 -12.21 -3.10 -6.10
N ASP A 175 -13.45 -2.67 -5.86
CA ASP A 175 -14.66 -3.42 -6.22
C ASP A 175 -14.74 -3.65 -7.74
N GLU A 176 -14.44 -2.63 -8.54
CA GLU A 176 -14.42 -2.75 -10.01
C GLU A 176 -13.37 -3.74 -10.51
N VAL A 177 -12.15 -3.67 -9.99
CA VAL A 177 -11.08 -4.60 -10.35
C VAL A 177 -11.42 -6.03 -9.93
N TYR A 178 -12.08 -6.19 -8.78
CA TYR A 178 -12.52 -7.50 -8.33
C TYR A 178 -13.61 -8.08 -9.24
N LEU A 179 -14.59 -7.30 -9.64
CA LEU A 179 -15.60 -7.71 -10.62
C LEU A 179 -15.00 -8.10 -12.00
N GLU A 180 -13.96 -7.36 -12.43
CA GLU A 180 -13.22 -7.72 -13.64
C GLU A 180 -12.51 -9.08 -13.49
N LEU A 181 -11.89 -9.35 -12.33
CA LEU A 181 -11.28 -10.66 -12.04
C LEU A 181 -12.31 -11.78 -12.06
N GLU A 182 -13.48 -11.58 -11.46
CA GLU A 182 -14.57 -12.56 -11.51
C GLU A 182 -15.02 -12.82 -12.94
N ALA A 183 -15.15 -11.80 -13.77
CA ALA A 183 -15.49 -11.94 -15.19
C ALA A 183 -14.43 -12.69 -15.99
N LEU A 184 -13.14 -12.51 -15.68
CA LEU A 184 -12.03 -13.23 -16.31
C LEU A 184 -12.02 -14.74 -15.98
N THR A 185 -12.50 -15.11 -14.80
CA THR A 185 -12.48 -16.49 -14.29
C THR A 185 -13.80 -17.23 -14.48
N SER A 186 -14.88 -16.50 -14.78
CA SER A 186 -16.17 -17.11 -15.09
C SER A 186 -16.14 -17.73 -16.50
N THR A 187 -16.52 -18.99 -16.62
CA THR A 187 -16.79 -19.61 -17.93
C THR A 187 -17.99 -18.91 -18.56
N VAL A 188 -17.79 -18.29 -19.73
CA VAL A 188 -18.93 -17.94 -20.59
C VAL A 188 -19.55 -19.27 -21.01
N ASP A 189 -20.71 -19.62 -20.45
CA ASP A 189 -21.55 -20.68 -21.00
C ASP A 189 -21.88 -20.28 -22.46
N ALA A 190 -21.07 -20.81 -23.38
CA ALA A 190 -21.37 -20.73 -24.80
C ALA A 190 -22.66 -21.54 -25.00
N GLY A 191 -23.77 -20.81 -25.01
CA GLY A 191 -25.10 -21.36 -25.15
C GLY A 191 -25.14 -22.36 -26.32
N SER A 192 -25.50 -23.59 -25.99
CA SER A 192 -25.95 -24.57 -26.92
C SER A 192 -27.19 -24.04 -27.64
N HIS A 193 -27.05 -23.75 -28.91
CA HIS A 193 -28.17 -23.66 -29.83
C HIS A 193 -28.05 -24.82 -30.83
#